data_633a227597a246bf8128e7422f65a8c3
#
_entry.id   633a227597a246bf8128e7422f65a8c3
#
_cell.length_a   1.000
_cell.length_b   1.000
_cell.length_c   1.000
_cell.angle_alpha   90.00
_cell.angle_beta   90.00
_cell.angle_gamma   90.00
#
_symmetry.space_group_name_H-M   'P 1'
#
loop_
_entity.id
_entity.type
_entity.pdbx_description
1 polymer ?
#
loop_
_entity_poly.entity_id
_entity_poly.type
_entity_poly.pdbx_seq_one_letter_code
_entity_poly.pdbx_strand_id
1 'polypeptide(L)'
;MTQTLAAFSDALSRIVASAAPLLSAIRVGPNRHVTGLICQGDTVVTTDQALPVLESYTVVLSNRLLIAARPGPRDPATNLAVLRLESPWPAGNPEVATAQTGDLAIVLGADGEASPTMRLTVIHRFARFADGLAPVLDLPHEHVDPGNLVLDAGGRLIGLVSPGPNHEAFVIPSALIGRLLGARQAAPVAAVSQIPSPSPNRRAWLGVALQPITVPDPLVARAGQASGRMVVSVTRGGPADAAGMKVGDVLLALDGVSTSGPQALRAFLANAPIGSAVEVKLLRDGNVLTALLTVAGQPD
;
A
#
# COMPACT_ATOMS: atom_id res chain seq x y z
N MET A 1 11.74 13.50 38.14
CA MET A 1 11.62 12.48 37.06
C MET A 1 10.27 11.77 37.06
N THR A 2 9.73 11.30 38.17
CA THR A 2 8.45 10.58 38.25
C THR A 2 7.26 11.41 37.73
N GLN A 3 7.18 12.70 38.03
CA GLN A 3 6.13 13.60 37.54
C GLN A 3 6.16 13.79 36.01
N THR A 4 7.34 13.81 35.39
CA THR A 4 7.50 13.98 33.95
C THR A 4 7.01 12.75 33.16
N LEU A 5 7.30 11.54 33.68
CA LEU A 5 6.83 10.29 33.06
C LEU A 5 5.31 10.11 33.19
N ALA A 6 4.74 10.49 34.35
CA ALA A 6 3.29 10.46 34.53
C ALA A 6 2.60 11.44 33.58
N ALA A 7 3.10 12.68 33.48
CA ALA A 7 2.56 13.68 32.55
C ALA A 7 2.63 13.23 31.07
N PHE A 8 3.73 12.55 30.70
CA PHE A 8 3.88 11.96 29.35
C PHE A 8 2.88 10.83 29.11
N SER A 9 2.72 9.92 30.07
CA SER A 9 1.72 8.83 29.98
C SER A 9 0.30 9.39 29.86
N ASP A 10 -0.03 10.41 30.65
CA ASP A 10 -1.35 11.08 30.61
C ASP A 10 -1.57 11.78 29.27
N ALA A 11 -0.54 12.37 28.67
CA ALA A 11 -0.62 12.98 27.35
C ALA A 11 -0.93 11.93 26.27
N LEU A 12 -0.23 10.79 26.28
CA LEU A 12 -0.49 9.69 25.35
C LEU A 12 -1.91 9.15 25.51
N SER A 13 -2.37 8.93 26.73
CA SER A 13 -3.72 8.44 27.01
C SER A 13 -4.80 9.39 26.48
N ARG A 14 -4.57 10.71 26.62
CA ARG A 14 -5.50 11.73 26.06
C ARG A 14 -5.51 11.71 24.53
N ILE A 15 -4.35 11.56 23.88
CA ILE A 15 -4.28 11.47 22.41
C ILE A 15 -5.04 10.24 21.92
N VAL A 16 -4.82 9.07 22.55
CA VAL A 16 -5.55 7.84 22.23
C VAL A 16 -7.06 8.03 22.39
N ALA A 17 -7.50 8.60 23.52
CA ALA A 17 -8.91 8.83 23.80
C ALA A 17 -9.56 9.81 22.79
N SER A 18 -8.85 10.87 22.39
CA SER A 18 -9.34 11.85 21.42
C SER A 18 -9.42 11.29 20.01
N ALA A 19 -8.51 10.36 19.65
CA ALA A 19 -8.47 9.75 18.32
C ALA A 19 -9.36 8.49 18.19
N ALA A 20 -9.76 7.87 19.31
CA ALA A 20 -10.60 6.67 19.31
C ALA A 20 -11.88 6.77 18.46
N PRO A 21 -12.61 7.88 18.44
CA PRO A 21 -13.80 8.03 17.56
C PRO A 21 -13.49 8.00 16.06
N LEU A 22 -12.24 8.23 15.67
CA LEU A 22 -11.76 8.17 14.28
C LEU A 22 -11.41 6.74 13.84
N LEU A 23 -11.31 5.78 14.80
CA LEU A 23 -10.95 4.40 14.53
C LEU A 23 -12.15 3.56 14.18
N SER A 24 -11.94 2.64 13.26
CA SER A 24 -12.85 1.54 12.97
C SER A 24 -12.09 0.26 12.69
N ALA A 25 -12.73 -0.89 12.90
CA ALA A 25 -12.25 -2.18 12.44
C ALA A 25 -13.14 -2.67 11.29
N ILE A 26 -12.55 -2.86 10.12
CA ILE A 26 -13.24 -3.37 8.93
C ILE A 26 -13.05 -4.89 8.92
N ARG A 27 -14.13 -5.65 9.02
CA ARG A 27 -14.07 -7.12 8.95
C ARG A 27 -13.77 -7.57 7.53
N VAL A 28 -12.69 -8.33 7.36
CA VAL A 28 -12.24 -8.86 6.06
C VAL A 28 -12.18 -10.39 6.04
N GLY A 29 -12.62 -11.02 7.11
CA GLY A 29 -12.69 -12.47 7.28
C GLY A 29 -13.17 -12.85 8.68
N PRO A 30 -13.33 -14.16 8.97
CA PRO A 30 -13.90 -14.61 10.26
C PRO A 30 -13.16 -14.06 11.50
N ASN A 31 -11.82 -14.03 11.46
CA ASN A 31 -10.97 -13.53 12.54
C ASN A 31 -9.94 -12.50 12.01
N ARG A 32 -10.27 -11.83 10.90
CA ARG A 32 -9.38 -10.84 10.29
C ARG A 32 -10.10 -9.52 10.16
N HIS A 33 -9.42 -8.48 10.55
CA HIS A 33 -9.87 -7.10 10.40
C HIS A 33 -8.72 -6.24 9.89
N VAL A 34 -9.06 -5.06 9.40
CA VAL A 34 -8.15 -3.99 8.96
C VAL A 34 -8.60 -2.71 9.65
N THR A 35 -7.66 -1.93 10.13
CA THR A 35 -7.97 -0.62 10.71
C THR A 35 -8.43 0.35 9.61
N GLY A 36 -9.48 1.12 9.89
CA GLY A 36 -9.97 2.20 9.04
C GLY A 36 -10.03 3.53 9.78
N LEU A 37 -9.70 4.59 9.07
CA LEU A 37 -9.89 5.97 9.50
C LEU A 37 -11.29 6.45 9.11
N ILE A 38 -12.10 6.83 10.08
CA ILE A 38 -13.40 7.48 9.84
C ILE A 38 -13.18 8.96 9.63
N CYS A 39 -13.73 9.50 8.57
CA CYS A 39 -13.72 10.93 8.26
C CYS A 39 -15.00 11.33 7.52
N GLN A 40 -15.34 12.63 7.53
CA GLN A 40 -16.55 13.17 6.90
C GLN A 40 -17.86 12.49 7.37
N GLY A 41 -17.85 11.83 8.52
CA GLY A 41 -19.03 11.22 9.15
C GLY A 41 -19.51 9.91 8.55
N ASP A 42 -19.41 9.70 7.23
CA ASP A 42 -19.89 8.51 6.52
C ASP A 42 -18.78 7.76 5.77
N THR A 43 -17.56 8.23 5.84
CA THR A 43 -16.45 7.74 5.04
C THR A 43 -15.43 7.05 5.91
N VAL A 44 -15.02 5.84 5.50
CA VAL A 44 -13.90 5.12 6.09
C VAL A 44 -12.80 4.99 5.04
N VAL A 45 -11.58 5.36 5.41
CA VAL A 45 -10.40 5.24 4.54
C VAL A 45 -9.46 4.20 5.15
N THR A 46 -8.95 3.30 4.32
CA THR A 46 -7.98 2.28 4.70
C THR A 46 -7.01 2.02 3.55
N THR A 47 -6.11 1.05 3.71
CA THR A 47 -5.19 0.65 2.64
C THR A 47 -5.85 -0.30 1.66
N ASP A 48 -5.63 -0.06 0.37
CA ASP A 48 -6.24 -0.82 -0.73
C ASP A 48 -5.81 -2.29 -0.74
N GLN A 49 -4.51 -2.54 -0.57
CA GLN A 49 -3.95 -3.90 -0.61
C GLN A 49 -4.43 -4.80 0.54
N ALA A 50 -4.85 -4.22 1.68
CA ALA A 50 -5.34 -4.98 2.83
C ALA A 50 -6.85 -5.28 2.74
N LEU A 51 -7.56 -4.58 1.84
CA LEU A 51 -9.01 -4.65 1.71
C LEU A 51 -9.38 -5.59 0.54
N PRO A 52 -9.91 -6.81 0.79
CA PRO A 52 -10.41 -7.68 -0.27
C PRO A 52 -11.55 -7.00 -1.03
N VAL A 53 -11.80 -7.41 -2.27
CA VAL A 53 -12.93 -6.89 -3.05
C VAL A 53 -14.19 -7.65 -2.65
N LEU A 54 -15.11 -6.97 -1.98
CA LEU A 54 -16.41 -7.49 -1.53
C LEU A 54 -17.52 -6.54 -1.97
N GLU A 55 -18.75 -7.05 -2.08
CA GLU A 55 -19.93 -6.24 -2.40
C GLU A 55 -20.35 -5.35 -1.21
N SER A 56 -20.10 -5.80 0.01
CA SER A 56 -20.35 -5.05 1.24
C SER A 56 -19.35 -5.44 2.32
N TYR A 57 -19.15 -4.56 3.29
CA TYR A 57 -18.27 -4.75 4.42
C TYR A 57 -19.02 -4.51 5.72
N THR A 58 -18.58 -5.16 6.79
CA THR A 58 -19.02 -4.85 8.14
C THR A 58 -17.94 -4.02 8.81
N VAL A 59 -18.28 -2.83 9.25
CA VAL A 59 -17.42 -1.91 9.98
C VAL A 59 -17.84 -1.89 11.45
N VAL A 60 -16.89 -2.14 12.34
CA VAL A 60 -17.07 -2.04 13.79
C VAL A 60 -16.56 -0.66 14.20
N LEU A 61 -17.35 0.07 14.96
CA LEU A 61 -17.00 1.40 15.47
C LEU A 61 -16.47 1.33 16.89
N SER A 62 -15.85 2.41 17.38
CA SER A 62 -15.25 2.47 18.72
C SER A 62 -16.21 2.21 19.89
N ASN A 63 -17.51 2.35 19.68
CA ASN A 63 -18.55 1.96 20.63
C ASN A 63 -19.07 0.51 20.42
N ARG A 64 -18.38 -0.31 19.60
CA ARG A 64 -18.73 -1.69 19.20
C ARG A 64 -19.99 -1.79 18.33
N LEU A 65 -20.52 -0.69 17.84
CA LEU A 65 -21.63 -0.71 16.89
C LEU A 65 -21.14 -1.26 15.54
N LEU A 66 -21.93 -2.15 14.95
CA LEU A 66 -21.70 -2.73 13.63
C LEU A 66 -22.50 -1.94 12.60
N ILE A 67 -21.81 -1.40 11.59
CA ILE A 67 -22.46 -0.69 10.48
C ILE A 67 -22.05 -1.37 9.17
N ALA A 68 -23.00 -1.58 8.27
CA ALA A 68 -22.70 -2.00 6.92
C ALA A 68 -22.08 -0.84 6.13
N ALA A 69 -21.14 -1.17 5.28
CA ALA A 69 -20.48 -0.21 4.42
C ALA A 69 -20.37 -0.73 2.99
N ARG A 70 -20.54 0.15 2.03
CA ARG A 70 -20.39 -0.14 0.60
C ARG A 70 -18.99 0.24 0.12
N PRO A 71 -18.46 -0.50 -0.88
CA PRO A 71 -17.21 -0.10 -1.51
C PRO A 71 -17.35 1.28 -2.16
N GLY A 72 -16.32 2.10 -1.96
CA GLY A 72 -16.14 3.38 -2.59
C GLY A 72 -14.94 3.36 -3.56
N PRO A 73 -14.39 4.52 -3.91
CA PRO A 73 -13.21 4.63 -4.75
C PRO A 73 -12.01 3.88 -4.15
N ARG A 74 -11.22 3.30 -5.03
CA ARG A 74 -9.93 2.68 -4.72
C ARG A 74 -8.85 3.34 -5.58
N ASP A 75 -7.71 3.58 -4.99
CA ASP A 75 -6.53 4.11 -5.69
C ASP A 75 -5.31 3.21 -5.39
N PRO A 76 -5.07 2.21 -6.24
CA PRO A 76 -3.93 1.32 -6.09
C PRO A 76 -2.57 2.04 -6.15
N ALA A 77 -2.47 3.19 -6.85
CA ALA A 77 -1.23 3.93 -6.98
C ALA A 77 -0.78 4.55 -5.65
N THR A 78 -1.74 5.01 -4.84
CA THR A 78 -1.49 5.54 -3.49
C THR A 78 -1.80 4.51 -2.39
N ASN A 79 -2.21 3.30 -2.77
CA ASN A 79 -2.63 2.24 -1.85
C ASN A 79 -3.74 2.68 -0.88
N LEU A 80 -4.73 3.43 -1.36
CA LEU A 80 -5.87 3.90 -0.58
C LEU A 80 -7.18 3.31 -1.09
N ALA A 81 -8.06 2.95 -0.17
CA ALA A 81 -9.43 2.53 -0.45
C ALA A 81 -10.42 3.25 0.45
N VAL A 82 -11.59 3.53 -0.09
CA VAL A 82 -12.69 4.21 0.61
C VAL A 82 -13.87 3.26 0.75
N LEU A 83 -14.49 3.26 1.91
CA LEU A 83 -15.79 2.67 2.16
C LEU A 83 -16.79 3.75 2.55
N ARG A 84 -18.07 3.52 2.24
CA ARG A 84 -19.18 4.39 2.64
C ARG A 84 -20.05 3.67 3.64
N LEU A 85 -20.15 4.22 4.85
CA LEU A 85 -21.04 3.72 5.87
C LEU A 85 -22.51 3.94 5.42
N GLU A 86 -23.37 2.98 5.68
CA GLU A 86 -24.81 3.12 5.41
C GLU A 86 -25.51 4.04 6.41
N SER A 87 -24.91 4.26 7.57
CA SER A 87 -25.37 5.23 8.57
C SER A 87 -24.18 6.09 9.00
N PRO A 88 -24.34 7.42 9.06
CA PRO A 88 -23.27 8.32 9.44
C PRO A 88 -22.88 8.12 10.92
N TRP A 89 -21.59 8.30 11.19
CA TRP A 89 -21.00 8.27 12.52
C TRP A 89 -20.53 9.68 12.90
N PRO A 90 -20.78 10.18 14.12
CA PRO A 90 -20.41 11.53 14.54
C PRO A 90 -18.90 11.66 14.83
N ALA A 91 -18.06 11.22 13.91
CA ALA A 91 -16.62 11.47 13.96
C ALA A 91 -16.33 12.79 13.22
N GLY A 92 -15.52 13.63 13.85
CA GLY A 92 -14.97 14.81 13.19
C GLY A 92 -13.94 14.46 12.12
N ASN A 93 -13.52 15.45 11.34
CA ASN A 93 -12.34 15.28 10.50
C ASN A 93 -11.09 15.37 11.37
N PRO A 94 -10.09 14.50 11.15
CA PRO A 94 -8.83 14.61 11.85
C PRO A 94 -8.11 15.90 11.45
N GLU A 95 -7.51 16.58 12.42
CA GLU A 95 -6.51 17.59 12.12
C GLU A 95 -5.30 16.92 11.49
N VAL A 96 -4.71 17.53 10.47
CA VAL A 96 -3.58 16.95 9.75
C VAL A 96 -2.25 17.62 10.14
N ALA A 97 -1.18 16.85 10.09
CA ALA A 97 0.17 17.32 10.32
C ALA A 97 1.12 16.89 9.20
N THR A 98 2.20 17.62 9.04
CA THR A 98 3.37 17.21 8.26
C THR A 98 4.42 16.67 9.22
N ALA A 99 5.10 15.59 8.83
CA ALA A 99 6.14 14.96 9.62
C ALA A 99 7.53 15.45 9.20
N GLN A 100 8.48 15.37 10.13
CA GLN A 100 9.91 15.55 9.89
C GLN A 100 10.67 14.33 10.44
N THR A 101 11.88 14.10 9.92
CA THR A 101 12.76 13.05 10.47
C THR A 101 13.08 13.34 11.93
N GLY A 102 12.91 12.33 12.79
CA GLY A 102 13.09 12.45 14.24
C GLY A 102 11.83 12.80 15.02
N ASP A 103 10.74 13.16 14.35
CA ASP A 103 9.47 13.41 15.02
C ASP A 103 8.94 12.14 15.69
N LEU A 104 8.36 12.31 16.88
CA LEU A 104 7.62 11.26 17.55
C LEU A 104 6.36 10.90 16.76
N ALA A 105 6.14 9.61 16.56
CA ALA A 105 4.98 9.10 15.86
C ALA A 105 4.21 8.10 16.75
N ILE A 106 2.91 8.30 16.86
CA ILE A 106 1.99 7.43 17.59
C ILE A 106 1.22 6.63 16.54
N VAL A 107 1.48 5.31 16.47
CA VAL A 107 0.75 4.40 15.59
C VAL A 107 -0.47 3.87 16.34
N LEU A 108 -1.65 4.16 15.83
CA LEU A 108 -2.91 3.83 16.44
C LEU A 108 -3.69 2.87 15.53
N GLY A 109 -3.94 1.68 16.03
CA GLY A 109 -4.75 0.64 15.37
C GLY A 109 -6.04 0.37 16.11
N ALA A 110 -6.87 -0.47 15.52
CA ALA A 110 -8.08 -1.00 16.11
C ALA A 110 -7.98 -2.51 16.19
N ASP A 111 -8.39 -3.12 17.31
CA ASP A 111 -8.61 -4.55 17.38
C ASP A 111 -9.94 -4.94 16.69
N GLY A 112 -10.31 -6.23 16.70
CA GLY A 112 -11.54 -6.71 16.03
C GLY A 112 -12.85 -6.14 16.58
N GLU A 113 -12.82 -5.49 17.74
CA GLU A 113 -13.93 -4.79 18.39
C GLU A 113 -13.80 -3.26 18.29
N ALA A 114 -12.85 -2.79 17.48
CA ALA A 114 -12.47 -1.38 17.32
C ALA A 114 -11.95 -0.73 18.61
N SER A 115 -11.45 -1.51 19.57
CA SER A 115 -10.73 -0.98 20.72
C SER A 115 -9.35 -0.49 20.26
N PRO A 116 -8.90 0.70 20.72
CA PRO A 116 -7.63 1.25 20.27
C PRO A 116 -6.43 0.43 20.75
N THR A 117 -5.51 0.16 19.83
CA THR A 117 -4.17 -0.36 20.11
C THR A 117 -3.14 0.70 19.78
N MET A 118 -2.03 0.80 20.54
CA MET A 118 -1.06 1.88 20.35
C MET A 118 0.37 1.37 20.37
N ARG A 119 1.20 1.93 19.48
CA ARG A 119 2.67 1.83 19.49
C ARG A 119 3.28 3.21 19.37
N LEU A 120 4.41 3.40 20.03
CA LEU A 120 5.18 4.62 19.96
C LEU A 120 6.47 4.36 19.16
N THR A 121 6.77 5.26 18.23
CA THR A 121 7.94 5.17 17.37
C THR A 121 8.41 6.58 16.97
N VAL A 122 9.32 6.66 16.02
CA VAL A 122 9.78 7.91 15.41
C VAL A 122 9.73 7.82 13.89
N ILE A 123 9.66 8.97 13.25
CA ILE A 123 9.89 9.06 11.80
C ILE A 123 11.39 8.88 11.57
N HIS A 124 11.77 7.74 11.01
CA HIS A 124 13.16 7.37 10.78
C HIS A 124 13.78 8.15 9.62
N ARG A 125 13.07 8.21 8.49
CA ARG A 125 13.50 8.84 7.24
C ARG A 125 12.33 9.10 6.32
N PHE A 126 12.59 9.67 5.15
CA PHE A 126 11.64 9.74 4.05
C PHE A 126 12.11 8.87 2.89
N ALA A 127 11.18 8.28 2.16
CA ALA A 127 11.44 7.49 0.96
C ALA A 127 10.47 7.87 -0.17
N ARG A 128 10.82 7.54 -1.40
CA ARG A 128 9.92 7.77 -2.55
C ARG A 128 8.65 6.92 -2.42
N PHE A 129 7.52 7.56 -2.65
CA PHE A 129 6.20 6.93 -2.63
C PHE A 129 5.25 7.71 -3.55
N ALA A 130 4.65 7.03 -4.53
CA ALA A 130 3.87 7.68 -5.57
C ALA A 130 4.67 8.86 -6.21
N ASP A 131 4.06 10.03 -6.32
CA ASP A 131 4.70 11.22 -6.90
C ASP A 131 5.47 12.08 -5.88
N GLY A 132 5.75 11.55 -4.68
CA GLY A 132 6.34 12.34 -3.61
C GLY A 132 7.25 11.55 -2.66
N LEU A 133 7.33 12.06 -1.44
CA LEU A 133 8.04 11.44 -0.34
C LEU A 133 7.03 11.02 0.74
N ALA A 134 7.23 9.85 1.29
CA ALA A 134 6.46 9.32 2.42
C ALA A 134 7.37 9.10 3.64
N PRO A 135 6.88 9.37 4.85
CA PRO A 135 7.59 9.02 6.07
C PRO A 135 7.73 7.50 6.20
N VAL A 136 8.87 7.07 6.72
CA VAL A 136 9.16 5.68 7.09
C VAL A 136 9.34 5.64 8.61
N LEU A 137 8.63 4.73 9.25
CA LEU A 137 8.69 4.55 10.71
C LEU A 137 9.91 3.71 11.10
N ASP A 138 10.45 3.97 12.28
CA ASP A 138 11.47 3.12 12.90
C ASP A 138 10.81 1.90 13.57
N LEU A 139 10.05 1.17 12.75
CA LEU A 139 9.36 -0.07 13.12
C LEU A 139 9.32 -1.02 11.93
N PRO A 140 9.59 -2.31 12.11
CA PRO A 140 9.29 -3.34 11.12
C PRO A 140 7.79 -3.38 10.83
N HIS A 141 7.41 -3.59 9.56
CA HIS A 141 5.99 -3.61 9.16
C HIS A 141 5.19 -4.76 9.82
N GLU A 142 5.87 -5.83 10.28
CA GLU A 142 5.23 -6.94 10.99
C GLU A 142 4.67 -6.53 12.37
N HIS A 143 5.10 -5.39 12.89
CA HIS A 143 4.66 -4.87 14.18
C HIS A 143 3.48 -3.90 14.07
N VAL A 144 3.03 -3.59 12.87
CA VAL A 144 1.92 -2.66 12.60
C VAL A 144 0.99 -3.24 11.54
N ASP A 145 -0.31 -3.03 11.72
CA ASP A 145 -1.29 -3.47 10.74
C ASP A 145 -1.49 -2.41 9.65
N PRO A 146 -1.72 -2.82 8.40
CA PRO A 146 -2.08 -1.89 7.33
C PRO A 146 -3.33 -1.10 7.69
N GLY A 147 -3.32 0.21 7.41
CA GLY A 147 -4.43 1.10 7.73
C GLY A 147 -4.38 1.71 9.13
N ASN A 148 -3.44 1.30 10.00
CA ASN A 148 -3.25 1.97 11.29
C ASN A 148 -2.97 3.46 11.07
N LEU A 149 -3.56 4.32 11.91
CA LEU A 149 -3.37 5.75 11.88
C LEU A 149 -1.98 6.09 12.44
N VAL A 150 -1.32 7.08 11.85
CA VAL A 150 -0.09 7.64 12.39
C VAL A 150 -0.35 9.08 12.78
N LEU A 151 -0.18 9.37 14.06
CA LEU A 151 -0.39 10.68 14.66
C LEU A 151 0.94 11.28 15.12
N ASP A 152 1.03 12.60 15.12
CA ASP A 152 2.12 13.32 15.76
C ASP A 152 1.95 13.42 17.29
N ALA A 153 2.90 14.01 17.98
CA ALA A 153 2.86 14.23 19.44
C ALA A 153 1.70 15.15 19.88
N GLY A 154 1.06 15.86 18.97
CA GLY A 154 -0.13 16.68 19.22
C GLY A 154 -1.46 15.95 18.96
N GLY A 155 -1.41 14.68 18.48
CA GLY A 155 -2.59 13.91 18.10
C GLY A 155 -3.13 14.22 16.70
N ARG A 156 -2.38 14.95 15.87
CA ARG A 156 -2.77 15.29 14.50
C ARG A 156 -2.35 14.18 13.53
N LEU A 157 -3.15 13.93 12.52
CA LEU A 157 -2.94 12.84 11.55
C LEU A 157 -1.78 13.15 10.58
N ILE A 158 -0.74 12.33 10.63
CA ILE A 158 0.33 12.30 9.62
C ILE A 158 -0.12 11.47 8.41
N GLY A 159 -0.77 10.31 8.63
CA GLY A 159 -1.24 9.44 7.57
C GLY A 159 -1.64 8.05 8.04
N LEU A 160 -1.65 7.08 7.12
CA LEU A 160 -1.96 5.67 7.39
C LEU A 160 -0.75 4.77 7.15
N VAL A 161 -0.58 3.75 7.98
CA VAL A 161 0.49 2.76 7.80
C VAL A 161 0.21 1.88 6.59
N SER A 162 1.24 1.67 5.80
CA SER A 162 1.30 0.71 4.69
C SER A 162 2.58 -0.13 4.79
N PRO A 163 2.52 -1.44 4.58
CA PRO A 163 3.73 -2.23 4.40
C PRO A 163 4.53 -1.72 3.20
N GLY A 164 5.82 -1.55 3.41
CA GLY A 164 6.77 -1.13 2.39
C GLY A 164 7.72 -2.26 1.98
N PRO A 165 8.60 -2.02 0.99
CA PRO A 165 9.70 -2.90 0.68
C PRO A 165 10.66 -3.01 1.87
N ASN A 166 11.45 -4.10 1.90
CA ASN A 166 12.49 -4.32 2.93
C ASN A 166 11.98 -4.36 4.37
N HIS A 167 10.77 -4.85 4.61
CA HIS A 167 10.15 -4.93 5.95
C HIS A 167 9.95 -3.58 6.66
N GLU A 168 9.93 -2.49 5.92
CA GLU A 168 9.70 -1.15 6.46
C GLU A 168 8.20 -0.84 6.58
N ALA A 169 7.83 -0.03 7.57
CA ALA A 169 6.51 0.54 7.71
C ALA A 169 6.49 1.95 7.10
N PHE A 170 5.82 2.11 5.98
CA PHE A 170 5.60 3.40 5.31
C PHE A 170 4.36 4.09 5.87
N VAL A 171 4.34 5.40 5.77
CA VAL A 171 3.13 6.19 6.08
C VAL A 171 2.62 6.83 4.80
N ILE A 172 1.43 6.45 4.37
CA ILE A 172 0.71 7.12 3.28
C ILE A 172 0.31 8.50 3.79
N PRO A 173 0.83 9.61 3.23
CA PRO A 173 0.59 10.94 3.78
C PRO A 173 -0.90 11.35 3.78
N SER A 174 -1.35 12.04 4.81
CA SER A 174 -2.72 12.54 4.95
C SER A 174 -3.17 13.42 3.78
N ALA A 175 -2.24 14.12 3.12
CA ALA A 175 -2.51 14.89 1.91
C ALA A 175 -3.04 14.03 0.75
N LEU A 176 -2.63 12.75 0.65
CA LEU A 176 -3.15 11.83 -0.36
C LEU A 176 -4.59 11.42 -0.03
N ILE A 177 -4.90 11.22 1.25
CA ILE A 177 -6.26 10.97 1.73
C ILE A 177 -7.16 12.15 1.35
N GLY A 178 -6.71 13.38 1.63
CA GLY A 178 -7.43 14.60 1.27
C GLY A 178 -7.67 14.72 -0.24
N ARG A 179 -6.69 14.38 -1.07
CA ARG A 179 -6.85 14.35 -2.54
C ARG A 179 -7.89 13.33 -3.00
N LEU A 180 -7.85 12.11 -2.47
CA LEU A 180 -8.81 11.06 -2.80
C LEU A 180 -10.24 11.45 -2.42
N LEU A 181 -10.42 12.10 -1.27
CA LEU A 181 -11.72 12.57 -0.80
C LEU A 181 -12.16 13.85 -1.51
N GLY A 182 -11.24 14.77 -1.80
CA GLY A 182 -11.51 16.07 -2.45
C GLY A 182 -11.78 15.97 -3.95
N ALA A 183 -11.19 15.00 -4.65
CA ALA A 183 -11.52 14.70 -6.05
C ALA A 183 -13.04 14.41 -6.25
N ARG A 184 -13.77 14.19 -5.18
CA ARG A 184 -15.22 13.95 -5.17
C ARG A 184 -16.10 15.20 -4.97
N GLN A 185 -15.55 16.30 -4.49
CA GLN A 185 -16.31 17.56 -4.37
C GLN A 185 -16.32 18.36 -5.69
N ALA A 186 -15.53 17.94 -6.68
CA ALA A 186 -15.37 18.62 -7.97
C ALA A 186 -16.09 17.93 -9.14
N ALA A 187 -17.12 17.10 -8.89
CA ALA A 187 -17.97 16.60 -9.98
C ALA A 187 -19.44 16.58 -9.53
N PRO A 188 -20.33 17.32 -10.23
CA PRO A 188 -20.75 16.83 -11.52
C PRO A 188 -20.86 17.93 -12.57
N VAL A 189 -20.27 17.85 -13.72
CA VAL A 189 -20.83 18.32 -15.00
C VAL A 189 -20.20 17.58 -16.18
N ALA A 190 -21.08 16.94 -16.95
CA ALA A 190 -21.05 16.69 -18.39
C ALA A 190 -19.86 15.97 -19.04
N ALA A 191 -20.22 14.79 -19.51
CA ALA A 191 -19.75 14.13 -20.73
C ALA A 191 -18.75 14.90 -21.62
N VAL A 192 -17.54 14.37 -21.75
CA VAL A 192 -16.80 14.39 -23.01
C VAL A 192 -16.01 13.10 -23.18
N SER A 193 -16.34 12.43 -24.26
CA SER A 193 -15.54 11.55 -25.11
C SER A 193 -14.80 10.37 -24.49
N GLN A 194 -15.30 9.24 -24.82
CA GLN A 194 -14.77 7.89 -24.74
C GLN A 194 -13.29 7.80 -25.12
N ILE A 195 -12.44 7.62 -24.09
CA ILE A 195 -11.23 6.83 -24.25
C ILE A 195 -11.62 5.43 -23.78
N PRO A 196 -11.36 4.37 -24.52
CA PRO A 196 -11.83 3.03 -24.15
C PRO A 196 -11.23 2.65 -22.81
N SER A 197 -12.09 2.47 -21.81
CA SER A 197 -11.73 1.91 -20.51
C SER A 197 -11.17 0.51 -20.72
N PRO A 198 -10.00 0.17 -20.15
CA PRO A 198 -9.56 -1.21 -20.13
C PRO A 198 -10.57 -2.03 -19.32
N SER A 199 -10.99 -3.14 -19.88
CA SER A 199 -11.95 -4.09 -19.31
C SER A 199 -11.53 -4.51 -17.89
N PRO A 200 -12.45 -4.62 -16.90
CA PRO A 200 -12.14 -4.73 -15.48
C PRO A 200 -11.61 -6.10 -15.03
N ASN A 201 -11.06 -6.95 -15.91
CA ASN A 201 -10.66 -8.31 -15.52
C ASN A 201 -9.41 -8.87 -16.19
N ARG A 202 -8.49 -8.05 -16.69
CA ARG A 202 -7.22 -8.57 -17.23
C ARG A 202 -6.08 -8.28 -16.27
N ARG A 203 -5.48 -9.35 -15.71
CA ARG A 203 -4.25 -9.24 -14.91
C ARG A 203 -3.09 -8.83 -15.81
N ALA A 204 -2.22 -7.95 -15.33
CA ALA A 204 -0.99 -7.63 -16.00
C ALA A 204 -0.15 -8.90 -16.22
N TRP A 205 0.39 -9.07 -17.43
CA TRP A 205 1.03 -10.29 -17.85
C TRP A 205 2.26 -9.95 -18.70
N LEU A 206 3.36 -10.68 -18.44
CA LEU A 206 4.62 -10.50 -19.14
C LEU A 206 4.85 -11.52 -20.26
N GLY A 207 4.09 -12.62 -20.29
CA GLY A 207 4.25 -13.65 -21.28
C GLY A 207 5.42 -14.60 -20.99
N VAL A 208 5.79 -14.79 -19.72
CA VAL A 208 6.86 -15.69 -19.29
C VAL A 208 6.44 -16.59 -18.15
N ALA A 209 7.00 -17.80 -18.11
CA ALA A 209 7.05 -18.62 -16.90
C ALA A 209 8.42 -18.45 -16.25
N LEU A 210 8.42 -18.23 -14.94
CA LEU A 210 9.62 -17.90 -14.16
C LEU A 210 9.81 -18.88 -13.02
N GLN A 211 11.05 -19.33 -12.81
CA GLN A 211 11.45 -20.19 -11.71
C GLN A 211 12.50 -19.48 -10.84
N PRO A 212 12.35 -19.47 -9.50
CA PRO A 212 13.38 -18.91 -8.63
C PRO A 212 14.68 -19.69 -8.75
N ILE A 213 15.81 -18.95 -8.85
CA ILE A 213 17.16 -19.54 -8.85
C ILE A 213 18.11 -18.72 -7.98
N THR A 214 19.18 -19.38 -7.52
CA THR A 214 20.35 -18.71 -6.95
C THR A 214 21.29 -18.33 -8.07
N VAL A 215 21.75 -17.09 -8.11
CA VAL A 215 22.75 -16.62 -9.07
C VAL A 215 24.11 -17.23 -8.68
N PRO A 216 24.85 -17.87 -9.60
CA PRO A 216 26.19 -18.43 -9.30
C PRO A 216 27.14 -17.35 -8.74
N ASP A 217 27.93 -17.67 -7.72
CA ASP A 217 28.83 -16.76 -7.02
C ASP A 217 29.66 -15.85 -7.92
N PRO A 218 30.29 -16.37 -9.04
CA PRO A 218 31.06 -15.50 -9.93
C PRO A 218 30.24 -14.39 -10.62
N LEU A 219 28.91 -14.55 -10.69
CA LEU A 219 28.02 -13.63 -11.37
C LEU A 219 27.27 -12.68 -10.40
N VAL A 220 27.33 -12.95 -9.10
CA VAL A 220 26.64 -12.13 -8.06
C VAL A 220 27.10 -10.68 -8.11
N ALA A 221 28.41 -10.45 -8.25
CA ALA A 221 28.96 -9.09 -8.34
C ALA A 221 28.45 -8.31 -9.55
N ARG A 222 28.18 -8.99 -10.67
CA ARG A 222 27.62 -8.37 -11.89
C ARG A 222 26.11 -8.22 -11.82
N ALA A 223 25.41 -9.22 -11.29
CA ALA A 223 23.96 -9.22 -11.12
C ALA A 223 23.50 -8.19 -10.06
N GLY A 224 24.37 -7.91 -9.07
CA GLY A 224 24.06 -7.06 -7.93
C GLY A 224 23.15 -7.73 -6.89
N GLN A 225 22.91 -9.05 -7.04
CA GLN A 225 22.06 -9.82 -6.12
C GLN A 225 22.35 -11.32 -6.24
N ALA A 226 22.16 -12.06 -5.13
CA ALA A 226 22.44 -13.49 -5.05
C ALA A 226 21.30 -14.39 -5.56
N SER A 227 20.15 -13.85 -5.90
CA SER A 227 18.97 -14.59 -6.37
C SER A 227 18.26 -13.86 -7.50
N GLY A 228 17.58 -14.61 -8.36
CA GLY A 228 16.83 -14.08 -9.48
C GLY A 228 15.75 -15.07 -9.93
N ARG A 229 15.12 -14.80 -11.07
CA ARG A 229 14.11 -15.68 -11.64
C ARG A 229 14.49 -16.07 -13.06
N MET A 230 14.79 -17.35 -13.26
CA MET A 230 15.09 -17.88 -14.57
C MET A 230 13.82 -17.97 -15.43
N VAL A 231 13.92 -17.50 -16.66
CA VAL A 231 12.87 -17.64 -17.69
C VAL A 231 12.90 -19.09 -18.17
N VAL A 232 11.86 -19.84 -17.85
CA VAL A 232 11.72 -21.25 -18.27
C VAL A 232 10.80 -21.42 -19.48
N SER A 233 10.00 -20.40 -19.78
CA SER A 233 9.15 -20.38 -20.98
C SER A 233 8.86 -18.94 -21.39
N VAL A 234 8.79 -18.69 -22.70
CA VAL A 234 8.35 -17.42 -23.30
C VAL A 234 7.19 -17.71 -24.23
N THR A 235 6.09 -16.98 -24.03
CA THR A 235 4.91 -17.11 -24.90
C THR A 235 5.18 -16.39 -26.23
N ARG A 236 5.11 -17.13 -27.34
CA ARG A 236 5.33 -16.58 -28.69
C ARG A 236 4.31 -15.46 -28.98
N GLY A 237 4.79 -14.31 -29.47
CA GLY A 237 3.99 -13.11 -29.71
C GLY A 237 3.56 -12.38 -28.44
N GLY A 238 4.00 -12.80 -27.25
CA GLY A 238 3.76 -12.13 -25.99
C GLY A 238 4.73 -10.97 -25.73
N PRO A 239 4.49 -10.20 -24.67
CA PRO A 239 5.31 -9.05 -24.28
C PRO A 239 6.81 -9.36 -24.16
N ALA A 240 7.15 -10.44 -23.52
CA ALA A 240 8.54 -10.86 -23.32
C ALA A 240 9.21 -11.31 -24.62
N ASP A 241 8.48 -11.97 -25.51
CA ASP A 241 8.97 -12.35 -26.84
C ASP A 241 9.27 -11.09 -27.68
N ALA A 242 8.35 -10.11 -27.66
CA ALA A 242 8.53 -8.82 -28.32
C ALA A 242 9.71 -8.02 -27.75
N ALA A 243 9.97 -8.14 -26.43
CA ALA A 243 11.14 -7.54 -25.75
C ALA A 243 12.44 -8.32 -25.95
N GLY A 244 12.42 -9.44 -26.71
CA GLY A 244 13.59 -10.24 -27.00
C GLY A 244 14.11 -11.07 -25.81
N MET A 245 13.26 -11.36 -24.81
CA MET A 245 13.58 -12.28 -23.73
C MET A 245 13.66 -13.72 -24.23
N LYS A 246 14.55 -14.50 -23.65
CA LYS A 246 14.79 -15.90 -24.05
C LYS A 246 14.71 -16.84 -22.85
N VAL A 247 14.39 -18.10 -23.13
CA VAL A 247 14.53 -19.17 -22.14
C VAL A 247 16.00 -19.26 -21.71
N GLY A 248 16.24 -19.33 -20.41
CA GLY A 248 17.56 -19.29 -19.79
C GLY A 248 18.00 -17.91 -19.31
N ASP A 249 17.33 -16.82 -19.67
CA ASP A 249 17.56 -15.51 -19.07
C ASP A 249 17.23 -15.54 -17.58
N VAL A 250 17.97 -14.80 -16.78
CA VAL A 250 17.62 -14.59 -15.37
C VAL A 250 17.12 -13.17 -15.19
N LEU A 251 15.84 -13.04 -14.88
CA LEU A 251 15.21 -11.78 -14.54
C LEU A 251 15.73 -11.31 -13.17
N LEU A 252 16.34 -10.13 -13.12
CA LEU A 252 16.92 -9.54 -11.93
C LEU A 252 16.00 -8.45 -11.35
N ALA A 253 15.52 -7.53 -12.20
CA ALA A 253 14.68 -6.42 -11.76
C ALA A 253 13.69 -5.99 -12.85
N LEU A 254 12.59 -5.35 -12.41
CA LEU A 254 11.59 -4.66 -13.22
C LEU A 254 11.48 -3.22 -12.70
N ASP A 255 11.71 -2.22 -13.55
CA ASP A 255 11.79 -0.79 -13.18
C ASP A 255 12.63 -0.54 -11.91
N GLY A 256 13.78 -1.20 -11.82
CA GLY A 256 14.66 -1.12 -10.66
C GLY A 256 14.20 -1.92 -9.43
N VAL A 257 13.01 -2.51 -9.45
CA VAL A 257 12.51 -3.37 -8.36
C VAL A 257 13.06 -4.78 -8.51
N SER A 258 13.84 -5.25 -7.53
CA SER A 258 14.39 -6.61 -7.53
C SER A 258 13.29 -7.67 -7.54
N THR A 259 13.46 -8.69 -8.41
CA THR A 259 12.54 -9.83 -8.53
C THR A 259 12.96 -11.05 -7.71
N SER A 260 13.92 -10.90 -6.80
CA SER A 260 14.44 -12.01 -5.98
C SER A 260 13.38 -12.63 -5.06
N GLY A 261 12.43 -11.85 -4.55
CA GLY A 261 11.35 -12.34 -3.70
C GLY A 261 10.11 -12.81 -4.48
N PRO A 262 9.40 -13.87 -4.02
CA PRO A 262 8.21 -14.37 -4.70
C PRO A 262 7.05 -13.37 -4.68
N GLN A 263 7.02 -12.47 -3.71
CA GLN A 263 5.98 -11.45 -3.56
C GLN A 263 6.27 -10.19 -4.40
N ALA A 264 7.55 -9.84 -4.61
CA ALA A 264 7.94 -8.63 -5.34
C ALA A 264 7.43 -8.63 -6.79
N LEU A 265 7.56 -9.75 -7.50
CA LEU A 265 7.04 -9.88 -8.87
C LEU A 265 5.51 -9.82 -8.91
N ARG A 266 4.83 -10.47 -7.95
CA ARG A 266 3.36 -10.44 -7.87
C ARG A 266 2.85 -9.04 -7.55
N ALA A 267 3.50 -8.34 -6.61
CA ALA A 267 3.16 -6.98 -6.26
C ALA A 267 3.41 -6.02 -7.44
N PHE A 268 4.52 -6.20 -8.16
CA PHE A 268 4.80 -5.43 -9.36
C PHE A 268 3.70 -5.62 -10.42
N LEU A 269 3.36 -6.87 -10.75
CA LEU A 269 2.34 -7.18 -11.76
C LEU A 269 0.93 -6.77 -11.32
N ALA A 270 0.63 -6.79 -10.03
CA ALA A 270 -0.66 -6.31 -9.52
C ALA A 270 -0.87 -4.81 -9.75
N ASN A 271 0.22 -4.04 -9.82
CA ASN A 271 0.20 -2.59 -9.93
C ASN A 271 0.67 -2.06 -11.30
N ALA A 272 1.20 -2.93 -12.17
CA ALA A 272 1.70 -2.52 -13.49
C ALA A 272 0.54 -2.20 -14.43
N PRO A 273 0.43 -0.97 -14.96
CA PRO A 273 -0.61 -0.62 -15.91
C PRO A 273 -0.45 -1.42 -17.21
N ILE A 274 -1.54 -2.00 -17.70
CA ILE A 274 -1.54 -2.66 -19.01
C ILE A 274 -1.26 -1.61 -20.08
N GLY A 275 -0.28 -1.88 -20.96
CA GLY A 275 0.20 -0.95 -21.98
C GLY A 275 1.39 -0.10 -21.53
N SER A 276 1.81 -0.13 -20.26
CA SER A 276 3.01 0.58 -19.83
C SER A 276 4.28 -0.12 -20.29
N ALA A 277 5.31 0.68 -20.61
CA ALA A 277 6.65 0.17 -20.86
C ALA A 277 7.39 0.03 -19.53
N VAL A 278 7.99 -1.13 -19.29
CA VAL A 278 8.72 -1.51 -18.08
C VAL A 278 10.15 -1.83 -18.46
N GLU A 279 11.11 -1.26 -17.74
CA GLU A 279 12.51 -1.62 -17.89
C GLU A 279 12.78 -2.98 -17.23
N VAL A 280 13.29 -3.92 -18.01
CA VAL A 280 13.60 -5.29 -17.56
C VAL A 280 15.10 -5.47 -17.51
N LYS A 281 15.67 -5.73 -16.34
CA LYS A 281 17.07 -6.06 -16.14
C LYS A 281 17.25 -7.57 -16.12
N LEU A 282 18.06 -8.10 -17.03
CA LEU A 282 18.29 -9.53 -17.26
C LEU A 282 19.76 -9.86 -17.11
N LEU A 283 20.05 -11.11 -16.69
CA LEU A 283 21.35 -11.73 -16.83
C LEU A 283 21.24 -12.81 -17.92
N ARG A 284 22.04 -12.66 -19.00
CA ARG A 284 22.14 -13.60 -20.13
C ARG A 284 23.60 -13.87 -20.42
N ASP A 285 24.00 -15.14 -20.48
CA ASP A 285 25.39 -15.57 -20.79
C ASP A 285 26.43 -14.82 -19.94
N GLY A 286 26.12 -14.60 -18.67
CA GLY A 286 26.99 -13.89 -17.72
C GLY A 286 27.04 -12.38 -17.86
N ASN A 287 26.27 -11.78 -18.78
CA ASN A 287 26.19 -10.33 -18.99
C ASN A 287 24.85 -9.79 -18.52
N VAL A 288 24.87 -8.60 -17.91
CA VAL A 288 23.66 -7.88 -17.55
C VAL A 288 23.18 -7.08 -18.76
N LEU A 289 21.92 -7.28 -19.13
CA LEU A 289 21.23 -6.61 -20.23
C LEU A 289 20.02 -5.88 -19.70
N THR A 290 19.65 -4.81 -20.37
CA THR A 290 18.41 -4.07 -20.12
C THR A 290 17.55 -4.11 -21.39
N ALA A 291 16.27 -4.43 -21.24
CA ALA A 291 15.27 -4.42 -22.30
C ALA A 291 14.02 -3.66 -21.86
N LEU A 292 13.30 -3.09 -22.82
CA LEU A 292 11.97 -2.50 -22.57
C LEU A 292 10.89 -3.50 -22.93
N LEU A 293 9.97 -3.76 -22.01
CA LEU A 293 8.86 -4.67 -22.16
C LEU A 293 7.55 -3.91 -21.99
N THR A 294 6.62 -4.06 -22.91
CA THR A 294 5.27 -3.49 -22.75
C THR A 294 4.36 -4.49 -22.06
N VAL A 295 3.85 -4.14 -20.89
CA VAL A 295 2.94 -5.00 -20.11
C VAL A 295 1.65 -5.24 -20.87
N ALA A 296 1.23 -6.50 -21.05
CA ALA A 296 -0.05 -6.85 -21.67
C ALA A 296 -1.06 -7.32 -20.64
N GLY A 297 -2.34 -7.34 -21.01
CA GLY A 297 -3.36 -8.10 -20.26
C GLY A 297 -3.22 -9.59 -20.54
N GLN A 298 -3.39 -10.42 -19.51
CA GLN A 298 -3.37 -11.88 -19.67
C GLN A 298 -4.40 -12.28 -20.71
N PRO A 299 -4.07 -13.06 -21.75
CA PRO A 299 -5.04 -13.62 -22.67
C PRO A 299 -5.98 -14.59 -21.94
N ASP A 300 -7.22 -14.64 -22.36
CA ASP A 300 -8.25 -15.55 -21.83
C ASP A 300 -7.94 -17.01 -22.11
#